data_4a51611ffb2a7f5c08ab7dd823280920
#
_entry.id   4a51611ffb2a7f5c08ab7dd823280920
#
_cell.length_a   1.000
_cell.length_b   1.000
_cell.length_c   1.000
_cell.angle_alpha   90.00
_cell.angle_beta   90.00
_cell.angle_gamma   90.00
#
_symmetry.space_group_name_H-M   'P 1'
#
loop_
_entity.id
_entity.type
_entity.pdbx_description
1 polymer ?
#
loop_
_entity_poly.entity_id
_entity_poly.type
_entity_poly.pdbx_seq_one_letter_code
_entity_poly.pdbx_strand_id
1 'polypeptide(L)'
;MTALGFGALELRGMVAGVGRPLRPGQPESILNAVLDAGINYIDVAVDYGEAEDHIGRCISGRRQEFFLATKCGCPIDVSRFSPSERTRFGVPLPRLHDYSRENIIKGCEQSLRRMRTDYLDVLQLHFGPARDVLEQEGAIQTLQDLRREGKIRFLGCSSILPNVTDHIKMGVFDVLQIPYSALQPEHEAAVAAAAKAGVGTVIRGGVARGGPGEGQGSAKLWELWKKASMDELLQGMSATEFMLRFTITNPDVHTTVIGTLNPAHLQENVPAVLKGPLPTSLYNEAKQRLAAARSA
;
A
#
# COMPACT_ATOMS: atom_id res chain seq x y z
N MET A 1 15.06 -4.79 1.55
CA MET A 1 13.89 -3.88 1.47
C MET A 1 13.94 -2.95 2.67
N THR A 2 13.67 -1.66 2.48
CA THR A 2 13.67 -0.66 3.55
C THR A 2 12.39 -0.72 4.40
N ALA A 3 12.47 -0.32 5.67
CA ALA A 3 11.30 -0.26 6.55
C ALA A 3 10.24 0.74 6.09
N LEU A 4 10.64 1.72 5.27
CA LEU A 4 9.77 2.68 4.60
C LEU A 4 9.71 2.39 3.11
N GLY A 5 8.51 2.25 2.56
CA GLY A 5 8.22 2.13 1.14
C GLY A 5 7.46 3.36 0.62
N PHE A 6 7.39 3.52 -0.68
CA PHE A 6 6.65 4.59 -1.34
C PHE A 6 5.38 4.07 -2.00
N GLY A 7 4.23 4.63 -1.63
CA GLY A 7 2.93 4.37 -2.25
C GLY A 7 2.63 5.41 -3.33
N ALA A 8 2.59 4.99 -4.58
CA ALA A 8 2.48 5.87 -5.74
C ALA A 8 1.04 6.32 -6.09
N LEU A 9 0.05 6.08 -5.21
CA LEU A 9 -1.35 6.45 -5.49
C LEU A 9 -1.52 7.93 -5.86
N GLU A 10 -0.78 8.84 -5.21
CA GLU A 10 -0.91 10.27 -5.49
C GLU A 10 -0.38 10.67 -6.88
N LEU A 11 0.43 9.81 -7.51
CA LEU A 11 0.91 10.02 -8.88
C LEU A 11 -0.15 9.69 -9.95
N ARG A 12 -1.37 9.31 -9.55
CA ARG A 12 -2.46 9.01 -10.49
C ARG A 12 -2.93 10.20 -11.33
N GLY A 13 -2.60 11.42 -10.92
CA GLY A 13 -3.14 12.63 -11.53
C GLY A 13 -4.65 12.82 -11.25
N MET A 14 -5.34 13.47 -12.18
CA MET A 14 -6.81 13.63 -12.14
C MET A 14 -7.46 12.50 -12.94
N VAL A 15 -8.18 11.62 -12.26
CA VAL A 15 -8.95 10.52 -12.90
C VAL A 15 -10.42 10.70 -12.57
N ALA A 16 -11.26 10.88 -13.58
CA ALA A 16 -12.71 11.06 -13.46
C ALA A 16 -13.11 12.13 -12.40
N GLY A 17 -12.37 13.24 -12.34
CA GLY A 17 -12.64 14.34 -11.40
C GLY A 17 -12.13 14.10 -9.99
N VAL A 18 -11.42 13.00 -9.73
CA VAL A 18 -10.85 12.66 -8.43
C VAL A 18 -9.33 12.56 -8.50
N GLY A 19 -8.67 13.06 -7.48
CA GLY A 19 -7.21 13.14 -7.41
C GLY A 19 -6.75 14.58 -7.36
N ARG A 20 -5.49 14.79 -7.74
CA ARG A 20 -4.87 16.12 -7.79
C ARG A 20 -4.17 16.28 -9.13
N PRO A 21 -4.27 17.44 -9.78
CA PRO A 21 -3.46 17.72 -10.96
C PRO A 21 -1.98 17.69 -10.58
N LEU A 22 -1.18 17.06 -11.41
CA LEU A 22 0.25 17.02 -11.24
C LEU A 22 0.89 18.23 -11.94
N ARG A 23 1.88 18.86 -11.30
CA ARG A 23 2.66 19.91 -11.92
C ARG A 23 3.68 19.29 -12.89
N PRO A 24 4.08 20.01 -13.96
CA PRO A 24 5.16 19.58 -14.82
C PRO A 24 6.44 19.25 -14.00
N GLY A 25 7.06 18.12 -14.28
CA GLY A 25 8.26 17.65 -13.56
C GLY A 25 8.04 17.12 -12.14
N GLN A 26 6.85 17.25 -11.56
CA GLN A 26 6.58 16.79 -10.18
C GLN A 26 6.74 15.28 -10.00
N PRO A 27 6.23 14.39 -10.92
CA PRO A 27 6.46 12.95 -10.81
C PRO A 27 7.93 12.57 -10.84
N GLU A 28 8.71 13.22 -11.73
CA GLU A 28 10.16 12.98 -11.83
C GLU A 28 10.88 13.39 -10.54
N SER A 29 10.57 14.59 -10.05
CA SER A 29 11.16 15.11 -8.81
C SER A 29 10.90 14.22 -7.62
N ILE A 30 9.64 13.76 -7.41
CA ILE A 30 9.32 12.94 -6.25
C ILE A 30 9.88 11.52 -6.37
N LEU A 31 9.79 10.87 -7.55
CA LEU A 31 10.28 9.51 -7.74
C LEU A 31 11.80 9.40 -7.58
N ASN A 32 12.56 10.38 -8.12
CA ASN A 32 14.00 10.41 -7.90
C ASN A 32 14.32 10.70 -6.42
N ALA A 33 13.65 11.67 -5.79
CA ALA A 33 13.85 11.96 -4.37
C ALA A 33 13.58 10.75 -3.47
N VAL A 34 12.59 9.88 -3.82
CA VAL A 34 12.32 8.63 -3.13
C VAL A 34 13.52 7.69 -3.17
N LEU A 35 14.10 7.47 -4.36
CA LEU A 35 15.25 6.58 -4.52
C LEU A 35 16.52 7.18 -3.89
N ASP A 36 16.74 8.49 -4.07
CA ASP A 36 17.88 9.21 -3.50
C ASP A 36 17.86 9.22 -1.96
N ALA A 37 16.66 9.17 -1.37
CA ALA A 37 16.47 9.00 0.07
C ALA A 37 16.66 7.56 0.57
N GLY A 38 17.01 6.62 -0.33
CA GLY A 38 17.26 5.22 -0.03
C GLY A 38 15.99 4.35 0.10
N ILE A 39 14.81 4.88 -0.20
CA ILE A 39 13.57 4.08 -0.22
C ILE A 39 13.60 3.17 -1.44
N ASN A 40 13.55 1.86 -1.21
CA ASN A 40 13.69 0.87 -2.28
C ASN A 40 12.50 -0.09 -2.42
N TYR A 41 11.32 0.30 -1.98
CA TYR A 41 10.06 -0.41 -2.24
C TYR A 41 9.04 0.57 -2.77
N ILE A 42 8.56 0.35 -4.00
CA ILE A 42 7.56 1.19 -4.67
C ILE A 42 6.30 0.38 -4.90
N ASP A 43 5.18 0.86 -4.35
CA ASP A 43 3.84 0.25 -4.48
C ASP A 43 2.95 1.12 -5.38
N VAL A 44 2.41 0.51 -6.41
CA VAL A 44 1.49 1.14 -7.36
C VAL A 44 0.31 0.21 -7.65
N ALA A 45 -0.59 0.55 -8.56
CA ALA A 45 -1.63 -0.34 -9.09
C ALA A 45 -2.00 0.07 -10.51
N VAL A 46 -2.46 -0.90 -11.30
CA VAL A 46 -2.86 -0.71 -12.70
C VAL A 46 -4.00 0.30 -12.87
N ASP A 47 -4.82 0.47 -11.83
CA ASP A 47 -5.96 1.40 -11.78
C ASP A 47 -5.61 2.77 -11.18
N TYR A 48 -4.33 3.04 -10.87
CA TYR A 48 -3.87 4.34 -10.35
C TYR A 48 -3.56 5.33 -11.48
N GLY A 49 -4.50 5.50 -12.42
CA GLY A 49 -4.37 6.49 -13.50
C GLY A 49 -3.03 6.43 -14.23
N GLU A 50 -2.27 7.52 -14.20
CA GLU A 50 -0.98 7.65 -14.88
C GLU A 50 0.24 7.24 -14.00
N ALA A 51 0.01 6.70 -12.80
CA ALA A 51 1.10 6.44 -11.85
C ALA A 51 2.14 5.44 -12.40
N GLU A 52 1.70 4.36 -13.06
CA GLU A 52 2.62 3.40 -13.69
C GLU A 52 3.42 4.02 -14.85
N ASP A 53 2.78 4.88 -15.66
CA ASP A 53 3.45 5.59 -16.75
C ASP A 53 4.51 6.57 -16.23
N HIS A 54 4.24 7.23 -15.10
CA HIS A 54 5.22 8.11 -14.45
C HIS A 54 6.43 7.31 -13.94
N ILE A 55 6.21 6.16 -13.30
CA ILE A 55 7.30 5.27 -12.87
C ILE A 55 8.16 4.88 -14.08
N GLY A 56 7.54 4.43 -15.16
CA GLY A 56 8.25 4.02 -16.38
C GLY A 56 9.02 5.16 -17.05
N ARG A 57 8.47 6.37 -17.07
CA ARG A 57 9.13 7.53 -17.70
C ARG A 57 10.27 8.08 -16.86
N CYS A 58 10.13 8.10 -15.54
CA CYS A 58 11.02 8.87 -14.67
C CYS A 58 12.14 8.02 -14.07
N ILE A 59 11.90 6.74 -13.78
CA ILE A 59 12.86 5.92 -13.02
C ILE A 59 13.12 4.51 -13.59
N SER A 60 12.64 4.18 -14.79
CA SER A 60 12.95 2.86 -15.39
C SER A 60 14.45 2.64 -15.58
N GLY A 61 15.24 3.68 -15.83
CA GLY A 61 16.70 3.61 -15.89
C GLY A 61 17.37 3.24 -14.56
N ARG A 62 16.65 3.32 -13.45
CA ARG A 62 17.10 2.97 -12.09
C ARG A 62 16.46 1.69 -11.57
N ARG A 63 15.92 0.84 -12.46
CA ARG A 63 15.09 -0.33 -12.11
C ARG A 63 15.73 -1.26 -11.08
N GLN A 64 17.04 -1.38 -11.08
CA GLN A 64 17.80 -2.27 -10.17
C GLN A 64 17.92 -1.71 -8.74
N GLU A 65 17.54 -0.47 -8.51
CA GLU A 65 17.64 0.18 -7.20
C GLU A 65 16.43 -0.10 -6.31
N PHE A 66 15.32 -0.64 -6.85
CA PHE A 66 14.08 -0.81 -6.10
C PHE A 66 13.31 -2.09 -6.42
N PHE A 67 12.53 -2.53 -5.43
CA PHE A 67 11.50 -3.54 -5.57
C PHE A 67 10.21 -2.87 -6.05
N LEU A 68 9.65 -3.37 -7.14
CA LEU A 68 8.45 -2.83 -7.77
C LEU A 68 7.25 -3.74 -7.53
N ALA A 69 6.27 -3.23 -6.81
CA ALA A 69 5.01 -3.91 -6.54
C ALA A 69 3.86 -3.20 -7.25
N THR A 70 3.07 -3.94 -8.01
CA THR A 70 1.80 -3.45 -8.58
C THR A 70 0.65 -4.40 -8.28
N LYS A 71 -0.55 -4.07 -8.75
CA LYS A 71 -1.76 -4.83 -8.42
C LYS A 71 -2.56 -5.15 -9.68
N CYS A 72 -3.18 -6.33 -9.67
CA CYS A 72 -4.07 -6.83 -10.72
C CYS A 72 -5.45 -7.18 -10.15
N GLY A 73 -6.39 -7.55 -11.03
CA GLY A 73 -7.78 -7.84 -10.66
C GLY A 73 -8.72 -6.64 -10.81
N CYS A 74 -8.20 -5.43 -11.03
CA CYS A 74 -9.02 -4.34 -11.54
C CYS A 74 -9.27 -4.57 -13.04
N PRO A 75 -10.51 -4.37 -13.54
CA PRO A 75 -10.81 -4.57 -14.96
C PRO A 75 -9.97 -3.66 -15.85
N ILE A 76 -9.29 -4.23 -16.83
CA ILE A 76 -8.52 -3.49 -17.83
C ILE A 76 -9.42 -2.87 -18.88
N ASP A 77 -10.44 -3.61 -19.30
CA ASP A 77 -11.49 -3.09 -20.18
C ASP A 77 -12.70 -2.64 -19.34
N VAL A 78 -12.81 -1.33 -19.15
CA VAL A 78 -13.94 -0.72 -18.45
C VAL A 78 -15.10 -0.34 -19.36
N SER A 79 -15.01 -0.54 -20.67
CA SER A 79 -16.04 -0.19 -21.65
C SER A 79 -17.30 -1.03 -21.45
N ARG A 80 -17.17 -2.24 -20.96
CA ARG A 80 -18.26 -3.19 -20.65
C ARG A 80 -19.12 -2.80 -19.44
N PHE A 81 -18.67 -1.81 -18.66
CA PHE A 81 -19.41 -1.34 -17.49
C PHE A 81 -20.12 -0.03 -17.78
N SER A 82 -21.36 0.10 -17.34
CA SER A 82 -22.10 1.35 -17.42
C SER A 82 -21.45 2.44 -16.55
N PRO A 83 -21.68 3.73 -16.81
CA PRO A 83 -21.13 4.81 -15.99
C PRO A 83 -21.49 4.70 -14.50
N SER A 84 -22.67 4.17 -14.17
CA SER A 84 -23.12 3.95 -12.79
C SER A 84 -22.38 2.83 -12.06
N GLU A 85 -21.76 1.90 -12.80
CA GLU A 85 -21.00 0.80 -12.24
C GLU A 85 -19.50 1.15 -12.01
N ARG A 86 -19.09 2.34 -12.45
CA ARG A 86 -17.70 2.81 -12.27
C ARG A 86 -17.54 3.54 -10.95
N THR A 87 -16.38 3.38 -10.35
CA THR A 87 -16.02 4.15 -9.17
C THR A 87 -15.81 5.63 -9.52
N ARG A 88 -15.70 6.47 -8.49
CA ARG A 88 -15.26 7.86 -8.62
C ARG A 88 -13.89 8.04 -9.30
N PHE A 89 -13.09 6.97 -9.44
CA PHE A 89 -11.82 6.98 -10.17
C PHE A 89 -11.96 6.54 -11.64
N GLY A 90 -13.18 6.35 -12.14
CA GLY A 90 -13.45 5.87 -13.49
C GLY A 90 -13.24 4.36 -13.65
N VAL A 91 -12.99 3.64 -12.54
CA VAL A 91 -12.85 2.18 -12.51
C VAL A 91 -14.06 1.54 -11.83
N PRO A 92 -14.38 0.27 -12.07
CA PRO A 92 -15.49 -0.42 -11.43
C PRO A 92 -15.37 -0.44 -9.90
N LEU A 93 -16.52 -0.52 -9.21
CA LEU A 93 -16.58 -0.72 -7.77
C LEU A 93 -15.81 -1.98 -7.35
N PRO A 94 -15.30 -2.09 -6.11
CA PRO A 94 -14.54 -3.26 -5.66
C PRO A 94 -15.19 -4.61 -5.95
N ARG A 95 -16.53 -4.68 -5.87
CA ARG A 95 -17.30 -5.88 -6.20
C ARG A 95 -17.33 -6.25 -7.70
N LEU A 96 -16.87 -5.36 -8.58
CA LEU A 96 -16.79 -5.57 -10.02
C LEU A 96 -15.37 -5.93 -10.46
N HIS A 97 -14.49 -6.37 -9.55
CA HIS A 97 -13.18 -6.87 -9.87
C HIS A 97 -13.28 -8.14 -10.72
N ASP A 98 -12.27 -8.34 -11.55
CA ASP A 98 -12.16 -9.44 -12.49
C ASP A 98 -10.81 -10.13 -12.25
N TYR A 99 -10.85 -11.27 -11.59
CA TYR A 99 -9.67 -12.09 -11.29
C TYR A 99 -9.47 -13.21 -12.30
N SER A 100 -10.19 -13.17 -13.43
CA SER A 100 -10.02 -14.12 -14.51
C SER A 100 -8.59 -14.12 -15.03
N ARG A 101 -8.16 -15.27 -15.53
CA ARG A 101 -6.84 -15.45 -16.15
C ARG A 101 -6.55 -14.37 -17.19
N GLU A 102 -7.52 -14.10 -18.06
CA GLU A 102 -7.37 -13.12 -19.14
C GLU A 102 -7.09 -11.71 -18.60
N ASN A 103 -7.89 -11.25 -17.62
CA ASN A 103 -7.75 -9.91 -17.06
C ASN A 103 -6.45 -9.77 -16.25
N ILE A 104 -6.06 -10.78 -15.48
CA ILE A 104 -4.79 -10.76 -14.72
C ILE A 104 -3.60 -10.66 -15.67
N ILE A 105 -3.56 -11.47 -16.75
CA ILE A 105 -2.47 -11.43 -17.74
C ILE A 105 -2.43 -10.08 -18.44
N LYS A 106 -3.57 -9.57 -18.94
CA LYS A 106 -3.66 -8.24 -19.57
C LYS A 106 -3.17 -7.13 -18.61
N GLY A 107 -3.58 -7.18 -17.35
CA GLY A 107 -3.15 -6.22 -16.33
C GLY A 107 -1.64 -6.27 -16.10
N CYS A 108 -1.07 -7.45 -15.93
CA CYS A 108 0.37 -7.65 -15.76
C CYS A 108 1.16 -7.09 -16.96
N GLU A 109 0.77 -7.46 -18.17
CA GLU A 109 1.44 -7.01 -19.40
C GLU A 109 1.29 -5.50 -19.63
N GLN A 110 0.14 -4.92 -19.28
CA GLN A 110 -0.04 -3.48 -19.30
C GLN A 110 0.90 -2.77 -18.32
N SER A 111 1.01 -3.29 -17.10
CA SER A 111 1.91 -2.75 -16.06
C SER A 111 3.37 -2.81 -16.50
N LEU A 112 3.81 -3.95 -17.06
CA LEU A 112 5.17 -4.09 -17.60
C LEU A 112 5.47 -3.05 -18.69
N ARG A 113 4.54 -2.88 -19.65
CA ARG A 113 4.70 -1.87 -20.73
C ARG A 113 4.76 -0.46 -20.19
N ARG A 114 3.81 -0.07 -19.31
CA ARG A 114 3.75 1.29 -18.75
C ARG A 114 4.99 1.62 -17.93
N MET A 115 5.43 0.68 -17.10
CA MET A 115 6.59 0.87 -16.22
C MET A 115 7.94 0.57 -16.91
N ARG A 116 7.92 0.18 -18.21
CA ARG A 116 9.10 -0.07 -19.05
C ARG A 116 10.09 -1.04 -18.40
N THR A 117 9.57 -2.18 -17.96
CA THR A 117 10.36 -3.22 -17.29
C THR A 117 9.91 -4.60 -17.77
N ASP A 118 10.80 -5.58 -17.73
CA ASP A 118 10.53 -6.95 -18.13
C ASP A 118 9.96 -7.80 -17.00
N TYR A 119 10.07 -7.32 -15.76
CA TYR A 119 9.57 -8.04 -14.59
C TYR A 119 9.05 -7.11 -13.49
N LEU A 120 8.11 -7.64 -12.70
CA LEU A 120 7.63 -7.06 -11.44
C LEU A 120 8.22 -7.85 -10.28
N ASP A 121 8.61 -7.18 -9.21
CA ASP A 121 8.99 -7.93 -8.01
C ASP A 121 7.78 -8.55 -7.34
N VAL A 122 6.68 -7.81 -7.17
CA VAL A 122 5.44 -8.33 -6.59
C VAL A 122 4.25 -7.98 -7.48
N LEU A 123 3.44 -8.98 -7.84
CA LEU A 123 2.11 -8.75 -8.39
C LEU A 123 1.07 -9.15 -7.37
N GLN A 124 0.24 -8.19 -6.95
CA GLN A 124 -0.74 -8.37 -5.89
C GLN A 124 -2.16 -8.46 -6.45
N LEU A 125 -2.96 -9.39 -5.93
CA LEU A 125 -4.40 -9.33 -6.12
C LEU A 125 -4.96 -8.13 -5.34
N HIS A 126 -5.64 -7.22 -6.05
CA HIS A 126 -6.19 -6.01 -5.44
C HIS A 126 -7.50 -6.33 -4.72
N PHE A 127 -7.78 -5.63 -3.59
CA PHE A 127 -9.01 -5.74 -2.78
C PHE A 127 -9.28 -7.09 -2.09
N GLY A 128 -8.32 -8.00 -2.07
CA GLY A 128 -8.39 -9.23 -1.27
C GLY A 128 -9.67 -10.05 -1.49
N PRO A 129 -9.87 -10.63 -2.70
CA PRO A 129 -11.06 -11.41 -3.01
C PRO A 129 -11.24 -12.59 -2.06
N ALA A 130 -12.47 -13.06 -1.90
CA ALA A 130 -12.74 -14.26 -1.12
C ALA A 130 -12.07 -15.49 -1.79
N ARG A 131 -11.78 -16.50 -0.99
CA ARG A 131 -11.08 -17.71 -1.42
C ARG A 131 -11.77 -18.43 -2.57
N ASP A 132 -13.09 -18.57 -2.50
CA ASP A 132 -13.92 -19.21 -3.52
C ASP A 132 -13.81 -18.49 -4.87
N VAL A 133 -13.77 -17.16 -4.88
CA VAL A 133 -13.55 -16.37 -6.09
C VAL A 133 -12.16 -16.66 -6.69
N LEU A 134 -11.12 -16.75 -5.86
CA LEU A 134 -9.76 -17.07 -6.31
C LEU A 134 -9.66 -18.46 -6.92
N GLU A 135 -10.37 -19.42 -6.35
CA GLU A 135 -10.41 -20.81 -6.83
C GLU A 135 -11.21 -20.94 -8.14
N GLN A 136 -12.39 -20.31 -8.21
CA GLN A 136 -13.25 -20.33 -9.40
C GLN A 136 -12.61 -19.65 -10.62
N GLU A 137 -11.95 -18.52 -10.40
CA GLU A 137 -11.31 -17.73 -11.47
C GLU A 137 -9.91 -18.24 -11.86
N GLY A 138 -9.36 -19.21 -11.11
CA GLY A 138 -8.01 -19.72 -11.35
C GLY A 138 -6.91 -18.69 -11.13
N ALA A 139 -7.16 -17.68 -10.31
CA ALA A 139 -6.28 -16.53 -10.11
C ALA A 139 -4.89 -16.93 -9.60
N ILE A 140 -4.83 -17.84 -8.62
CA ILE A 140 -3.55 -18.31 -8.05
C ILE A 140 -2.71 -19.04 -9.09
N GLN A 141 -3.32 -19.92 -9.88
CA GLN A 141 -2.63 -20.63 -10.95
C GLN A 141 -2.07 -19.63 -11.98
N THR A 142 -2.85 -18.59 -12.30
CA THR A 142 -2.42 -17.54 -13.23
C THR A 142 -1.19 -16.79 -12.71
N LEU A 143 -1.17 -16.41 -11.43
CA LEU A 143 0.01 -15.77 -10.84
C LEU A 143 1.23 -16.70 -10.84
N GLN A 144 1.04 -17.99 -10.54
CA GLN A 144 2.12 -18.99 -10.61
C GLN A 144 2.67 -19.17 -12.03
N ASP A 145 1.82 -19.11 -13.04
CA ASP A 145 2.22 -19.16 -14.46
C ASP A 145 3.08 -17.93 -14.80
N LEU A 146 2.63 -16.73 -14.46
CA LEU A 146 3.38 -15.49 -14.66
C LEU A 146 4.75 -15.51 -13.94
N ARG A 147 4.83 -16.14 -12.77
CA ARG A 147 6.11 -16.35 -12.07
C ARG A 147 7.01 -17.30 -12.82
N ARG A 148 6.49 -18.41 -13.34
CA ARG A 148 7.26 -19.37 -14.16
C ARG A 148 7.75 -18.75 -15.48
N GLU A 149 6.97 -17.82 -16.04
CA GLU A 149 7.35 -17.03 -17.22
C GLU A 149 8.40 -15.94 -16.90
N GLY A 150 8.75 -15.72 -15.65
CA GLY A 150 9.70 -14.69 -15.21
C GLY A 150 9.13 -13.27 -15.19
N LYS A 151 7.84 -13.08 -15.49
CA LYS A 151 7.18 -11.76 -15.48
C LYS A 151 6.99 -11.20 -14.07
N ILE A 152 6.86 -12.08 -13.07
CA ILE A 152 6.76 -11.69 -11.66
C ILE A 152 7.69 -12.56 -10.79
N ARG A 153 8.17 -12.01 -9.68
CA ARG A 153 9.04 -12.76 -8.74
C ARG A 153 8.26 -13.34 -7.58
N PHE A 154 7.34 -12.55 -7.01
CA PHE A 154 6.57 -12.90 -5.82
C PHE A 154 5.07 -12.67 -6.04
N LEU A 155 4.26 -13.59 -5.47
CA LEU A 155 2.80 -13.50 -5.44
C LEU A 155 2.37 -12.69 -4.24
N GLY A 156 1.54 -11.67 -4.45
CA GLY A 156 1.01 -10.84 -3.36
C GLY A 156 -0.51 -10.75 -3.34
N CYS A 157 -1.03 -10.24 -2.23
CA CYS A 157 -2.44 -9.85 -2.13
C CYS A 157 -2.57 -8.63 -1.21
N SER A 158 -3.28 -7.60 -1.69
CA SER A 158 -3.69 -6.47 -0.85
C SER A 158 -5.03 -6.82 -0.19
N SER A 159 -5.00 -7.21 1.08
CA SER A 159 -6.10 -7.86 1.76
C SER A 159 -6.52 -7.16 3.06
N ILE A 160 -7.75 -7.43 3.48
CA ILE A 160 -8.35 -6.99 4.74
C ILE A 160 -9.12 -8.14 5.40
N LEU A 161 -9.49 -7.96 6.67
CA LEU A 161 -10.44 -8.87 7.33
C LEU A 161 -11.80 -8.85 6.61
N PRO A 162 -12.52 -10.01 6.54
CA PRO A 162 -12.11 -11.29 7.09
C PRO A 162 -11.16 -12.10 6.19
N ASN A 163 -11.07 -11.77 4.89
CA ASN A 163 -10.42 -12.58 3.85
C ASN A 163 -8.91 -12.76 4.06
N VAL A 164 -8.23 -11.81 4.69
CA VAL A 164 -6.78 -11.92 4.96
C VAL A 164 -6.43 -13.17 5.77
N THR A 165 -7.33 -13.61 6.66
CA THR A 165 -7.13 -14.84 7.46
C THR A 165 -7.07 -16.08 6.56
N ASP A 166 -7.91 -16.14 5.56
CA ASP A 166 -7.94 -17.26 4.61
C ASP A 166 -6.74 -17.19 3.65
N HIS A 167 -6.35 -15.98 3.22
CA HIS A 167 -5.15 -15.80 2.39
C HIS A 167 -3.87 -16.28 3.10
N ILE A 168 -3.75 -16.05 4.41
CA ILE A 168 -2.63 -16.58 5.21
C ILE A 168 -2.67 -18.11 5.23
N LYS A 169 -3.84 -18.70 5.48
CA LYS A 169 -4.02 -20.17 5.54
C LYS A 169 -3.80 -20.87 4.20
N MET A 170 -4.01 -20.18 3.08
CA MET A 170 -3.78 -20.75 1.75
C MET A 170 -2.29 -21.07 1.52
N GLY A 171 -1.35 -20.35 2.17
CA GLY A 171 0.08 -20.61 2.08
C GLY A 171 0.68 -20.41 0.69
N VAL A 172 0.03 -19.62 -0.17
CA VAL A 172 0.43 -19.40 -1.56
C VAL A 172 0.99 -18.00 -1.82
N PHE A 173 0.73 -17.07 -0.91
CA PHE A 173 1.20 -15.68 -1.04
C PHE A 173 2.54 -15.50 -0.36
N ASP A 174 3.47 -14.88 -1.08
CA ASP A 174 4.78 -14.49 -0.56
C ASP A 174 4.70 -13.15 0.20
N VAL A 175 3.73 -12.28 -0.20
CA VAL A 175 3.57 -10.94 0.36
C VAL A 175 2.08 -10.62 0.60
N LEU A 176 1.76 -10.08 1.77
CA LEU A 176 0.43 -9.53 2.07
C LEU A 176 0.53 -8.03 2.39
N GLN A 177 -0.24 -7.22 1.66
CA GLN A 177 -0.41 -5.81 1.97
C GLN A 177 -1.65 -5.62 2.84
N ILE A 178 -1.45 -5.18 4.09
CA ILE A 178 -2.49 -5.14 5.13
C ILE A 178 -2.58 -3.72 5.69
N PRO A 179 -3.79 -3.17 5.96
CA PRO A 179 -3.91 -1.89 6.67
C PRO A 179 -3.57 -2.08 8.14
N TYR A 180 -2.70 -1.21 8.68
CA TYR A 180 -2.39 -1.17 10.10
C TYR A 180 -1.82 0.20 10.50
N SER A 181 -2.21 0.69 11.66
CA SER A 181 -1.63 1.86 12.31
C SER A 181 -2.06 1.91 13.77
N ALA A 182 -1.51 2.84 14.55
CA ALA A 182 -1.99 3.11 15.92
C ALA A 182 -3.50 3.37 15.97
N LEU A 183 -4.04 4.07 14.98
CA LEU A 183 -5.45 4.42 14.89
C LEU A 183 -6.32 3.33 14.23
N GLN A 184 -5.72 2.29 13.65
CA GLN A 184 -6.40 1.18 12.97
C GLN A 184 -5.72 -0.16 13.31
N PRO A 185 -5.87 -0.68 14.54
CA PRO A 185 -5.19 -1.91 15.01
C PRO A 185 -5.92 -3.19 14.63
N GLU A 186 -7.08 -3.13 13.98
CA GLU A 186 -8.00 -4.26 13.75
C GLU A 186 -7.30 -5.44 13.07
N HIS A 187 -6.25 -5.16 12.28
CA HIS A 187 -5.50 -6.17 11.54
C HIS A 187 -4.20 -6.62 12.23
N GLU A 188 -3.90 -6.14 13.45
CA GLU A 188 -2.64 -6.47 14.13
C GLU A 188 -2.42 -8.00 14.25
N ALA A 189 -3.46 -8.73 14.65
CA ALA A 189 -3.38 -10.18 14.75
C ALA A 189 -3.15 -10.87 13.38
N ALA A 190 -3.69 -10.30 12.30
CA ALA A 190 -3.46 -10.81 10.95
C ALA A 190 -2.02 -10.52 10.47
N VAL A 191 -1.46 -9.35 10.82
CA VAL A 191 -0.05 -9.01 10.54
C VAL A 191 0.86 -10.00 11.25
N ALA A 192 0.65 -10.26 12.53
CA ALA A 192 1.42 -11.23 13.31
C ALA A 192 1.30 -12.66 12.74
N ALA A 193 0.10 -13.08 12.36
CA ALA A 193 -0.13 -14.39 11.76
C ALA A 193 0.58 -14.53 10.40
N ALA A 194 0.57 -13.50 9.57
CA ALA A 194 1.26 -13.49 8.29
C ALA A 194 2.78 -13.60 8.47
N ALA A 195 3.38 -12.78 9.35
CA ALA A 195 4.79 -12.83 9.64
C ALA A 195 5.22 -14.20 10.20
N LYS A 196 4.45 -14.77 11.12
CA LYS A 196 4.67 -16.11 11.67
C LYS A 196 4.62 -17.21 10.60
N ALA A 197 3.81 -17.03 9.57
CA ALA A 197 3.72 -17.94 8.43
C ALA A 197 4.85 -17.74 7.40
N GLY A 198 5.81 -16.82 7.65
CA GLY A 198 6.90 -16.51 6.73
C GLY A 198 6.48 -15.61 5.56
N VAL A 199 5.32 -14.97 5.63
CA VAL A 199 4.81 -14.08 4.59
C VAL A 199 5.31 -12.65 4.84
N GLY A 200 5.81 -11.99 3.80
CA GLY A 200 6.21 -10.59 3.85
C GLY A 200 5.00 -9.68 4.12
N THR A 201 5.11 -8.82 5.13
CA THR A 201 4.03 -7.88 5.51
C THR A 201 4.34 -6.48 5.04
N VAL A 202 3.50 -5.94 4.19
CA VAL A 202 3.54 -4.56 3.70
C VAL A 202 2.37 -3.80 4.32
N ILE A 203 2.67 -2.76 5.10
CA ILE A 203 1.61 -1.98 5.76
C ILE A 203 1.21 -0.79 4.90
N ARG A 204 -0.09 -0.66 4.65
CA ARG A 204 -0.70 0.55 4.10
C ARG A 204 -1.48 1.31 5.16
N GLY A 205 -1.50 2.62 5.06
CA GLY A 205 -2.21 3.46 6.02
C GLY A 205 -1.50 3.63 7.37
N GLY A 206 -0.20 3.37 7.44
CA GLY A 206 0.61 3.49 8.65
C GLY A 206 0.57 4.87 9.32
N VAL A 207 0.26 5.93 8.54
CA VAL A 207 0.03 7.30 9.04
C VAL A 207 -1.44 7.72 8.93
N ALA A 208 -2.38 6.77 8.95
CA ALA A 208 -3.82 7.03 8.87
C ALA A 208 -4.24 7.94 7.69
N ARG A 209 -3.54 7.84 6.56
CA ARG A 209 -3.72 8.64 5.33
C ARG A 209 -3.41 10.13 5.47
N GLY A 210 -2.50 10.49 6.32
CA GLY A 210 -2.00 11.86 6.49
C GLY A 210 -2.05 12.32 7.95
N GLY A 211 -1.36 13.44 8.22
CA GLY A 211 -1.35 14.07 9.53
C GLY A 211 -2.71 14.69 9.89
N PRO A 212 -2.90 15.09 11.16
CA PRO A 212 -4.09 15.80 11.60
C PRO A 212 -4.28 17.09 10.78
N GLY A 213 -5.42 17.21 10.11
CA GLY A 213 -5.80 18.43 9.39
C GLY A 213 -5.28 18.58 7.95
N GLU A 214 -4.33 17.76 7.50
CA GLU A 214 -3.67 17.94 6.18
C GLU A 214 -3.91 16.81 5.17
N GLY A 215 -4.50 15.70 5.56
CA GLY A 215 -4.58 14.52 4.72
C GLY A 215 -5.98 14.14 4.29
N GLN A 216 -6.08 13.12 3.47
CA GLN A 216 -7.31 12.40 3.15
C GLN A 216 -7.72 11.45 4.29
N GLY A 217 -7.14 11.62 5.47
CA GLY A 217 -7.44 10.85 6.66
C GLY A 217 -8.89 11.06 7.10
N SER A 218 -9.48 10.04 7.69
CA SER A 218 -10.82 10.16 8.29
C SER A 218 -10.74 11.10 9.50
N ALA A 219 -11.55 12.16 9.51
CA ALA A 219 -11.70 13.02 10.69
C ALA A 219 -11.98 12.19 11.96
N LYS A 220 -12.77 11.12 11.83
CA LYS A 220 -13.09 10.18 12.90
C LYS A 220 -11.86 9.52 13.53
N LEU A 221 -10.83 9.21 12.74
CA LEU A 221 -9.58 8.63 13.27
C LEU A 221 -8.82 9.65 14.11
N TRP A 222 -8.80 10.91 13.68
CA TRP A 222 -8.15 11.98 14.43
C TRP A 222 -8.96 12.44 15.64
N GLU A 223 -10.27 12.27 15.67
CA GLU A 223 -11.10 12.39 16.86
C GLU A 223 -10.69 11.35 17.91
N LEU A 224 -10.42 10.10 17.52
CA LEU A 224 -9.89 9.07 18.42
C LEU A 224 -8.54 9.46 18.98
N TRP A 225 -7.64 10.02 18.16
CA TRP A 225 -6.34 10.54 18.59
C TRP A 225 -6.50 11.59 19.72
N LYS A 226 -7.39 12.57 19.51
CA LYS A 226 -7.69 13.60 20.53
C LYS A 226 -8.31 13.01 21.79
N LYS A 227 -9.30 12.12 21.65
CA LYS A 227 -9.98 11.45 22.75
C LYS A 227 -9.00 10.64 23.62
N ALA A 228 -7.98 10.05 23.01
CA ALA A 228 -6.95 9.29 23.68
C ALA A 228 -5.80 10.18 24.24
N SER A 229 -5.89 11.51 24.11
CA SER A 229 -4.84 12.47 24.53
C SER A 229 -3.44 12.10 24.00
N MET A 230 -3.38 11.68 22.71
CA MET A 230 -2.13 11.19 22.12
C MET A 230 -1.08 12.26 21.96
N ASP A 231 -1.47 13.56 21.90
CA ASP A 231 -0.53 14.68 21.82
C ASP A 231 0.41 14.76 23.03
N GLU A 232 -0.02 14.29 24.21
CA GLU A 232 0.81 14.22 25.41
C GLU A 232 1.95 13.21 25.28
N LEU A 233 1.83 12.23 24.38
CA LEU A 233 2.83 11.19 24.16
C LEU A 233 3.88 11.57 23.10
N LEU A 234 3.74 12.69 22.45
CA LEU A 234 4.60 13.07 21.31
C LEU A 234 6.05 13.35 21.70
N GLN A 235 6.31 13.83 22.93
CA GLN A 235 7.67 14.09 23.41
C GLN A 235 8.53 14.92 22.42
N GLY A 236 7.90 15.90 21.75
CA GLY A 236 8.54 16.73 20.73
C GLY A 236 8.55 16.15 19.30
N MET A 237 8.04 14.95 19.10
CA MET A 237 7.82 14.38 17.76
C MET A 237 6.60 15.02 17.09
N SER A 238 6.58 15.04 15.74
CA SER A 238 5.33 15.29 15.03
C SER A 238 4.40 14.06 15.15
N ALA A 239 3.09 14.26 14.96
CA ALA A 239 2.14 13.15 14.92
C ALA A 239 2.48 12.14 13.82
N THR A 240 2.99 12.60 12.67
CA THR A 240 3.43 11.74 11.57
C THR A 240 4.65 10.90 11.96
N GLU A 241 5.67 11.51 12.60
CA GLU A 241 6.82 10.78 13.14
C GLU A 241 6.37 9.71 14.14
N PHE A 242 5.51 10.09 15.08
CA PHE A 242 4.98 9.15 16.08
C PHE A 242 4.28 7.96 15.42
N MET A 243 3.39 8.22 14.46
CA MET A 243 2.64 7.18 13.75
C MET A 243 3.54 6.24 12.94
N LEU A 244 4.54 6.78 12.24
CA LEU A 244 5.52 5.97 11.50
C LEU A 244 6.31 5.07 12.45
N ARG A 245 6.86 5.64 13.51
CA ARG A 245 7.64 4.90 14.49
C ARG A 245 6.79 3.89 15.25
N PHE A 246 5.53 4.23 15.58
CA PHE A 246 4.57 3.27 16.14
C PHE A 246 4.39 2.06 15.21
N THR A 247 4.17 2.31 13.93
CA THR A 247 3.93 1.23 12.94
C THR A 247 5.13 0.30 12.83
N ILE A 248 6.36 0.83 12.74
CA ILE A 248 7.57 0.01 12.66
C ILE A 248 8.04 -0.57 14.01
N THR A 249 7.41 -0.17 15.13
CA THR A 249 7.65 -0.80 16.43
C THR A 249 7.05 -2.20 16.52
N ASN A 250 6.01 -2.48 15.73
CA ASN A 250 5.50 -3.83 15.62
C ASN A 250 6.51 -4.71 14.84
N PRO A 251 7.11 -5.73 15.48
CA PRO A 251 8.18 -6.54 14.88
C PRO A 251 7.71 -7.37 13.68
N ASP A 252 6.40 -7.53 13.53
CA ASP A 252 5.78 -8.28 12.43
C ASP A 252 5.54 -7.41 11.19
N VAL A 253 5.91 -6.12 11.23
CA VAL A 253 5.85 -5.18 10.11
C VAL A 253 7.21 -5.16 9.41
N HIS A 254 7.25 -5.61 8.14
CA HIS A 254 8.49 -5.60 7.36
C HIS A 254 8.72 -4.28 6.62
N THR A 255 7.66 -3.64 6.13
CA THR A 255 7.71 -2.29 5.53
C THR A 255 6.36 -1.60 5.64
N THR A 256 6.37 -0.27 5.68
CA THR A 256 5.15 0.55 5.60
C THR A 256 5.24 1.51 4.42
N VAL A 257 4.17 1.60 3.60
CA VAL A 257 4.15 2.50 2.45
C VAL A 257 3.51 3.83 2.82
N ILE A 258 4.18 4.90 2.41
CA ILE A 258 3.67 6.28 2.49
C ILE A 258 3.55 6.87 1.08
N GLY A 259 2.56 7.72 0.87
CA GLY A 259 2.38 8.46 -0.38
C GLY A 259 2.52 9.96 -0.15
N THR A 260 3.28 10.63 -1.02
CA THR A 260 3.38 12.08 -1.03
C THR A 260 3.74 12.59 -2.43
N LEU A 261 3.33 13.83 -2.75
CA LEU A 261 3.79 14.60 -3.91
C LEU A 261 4.79 15.70 -3.52
N ASN A 262 5.10 15.84 -2.24
CA ASN A 262 6.01 16.84 -1.72
C ASN A 262 7.32 16.18 -1.25
N PRO A 263 8.46 16.44 -1.92
CA PRO A 263 9.76 15.90 -1.50
C PRO A 263 10.17 16.30 -0.07
N ALA A 264 9.71 17.45 0.45
CA ALA A 264 9.99 17.85 1.82
C ALA A 264 9.47 16.83 2.86
N HIS A 265 8.34 16.18 2.59
CA HIS A 265 7.83 15.12 3.48
C HIS A 265 8.79 13.91 3.58
N LEU A 266 9.60 13.64 2.55
CA LEU A 266 10.63 12.59 2.63
C LEU A 266 11.76 13.00 3.58
N GLN A 267 12.13 14.29 3.60
CA GLN A 267 13.14 14.84 4.50
C GLN A 267 12.70 14.73 5.98
N GLU A 268 11.41 14.63 6.25
CA GLU A 268 10.85 14.43 7.58
C GLU A 268 10.67 12.93 7.89
N ASN A 269 10.04 12.18 6.96
CA ASN A 269 9.64 10.80 7.18
C ASN A 269 10.82 9.82 7.21
N VAL A 270 11.83 10.02 6.35
CA VAL A 270 13.00 9.13 6.32
C VAL A 270 13.82 9.24 7.61
N PRO A 271 14.21 10.44 8.09
CA PRO A 271 14.87 10.56 9.40
C PRO A 271 14.01 10.04 10.56
N ALA A 272 12.69 10.22 10.53
CA ALA A 272 11.79 9.70 11.54
C ALA A 272 11.89 8.17 11.65
N VAL A 273 11.87 7.46 10.53
CA VAL A 273 12.02 5.99 10.49
C VAL A 273 13.44 5.56 10.90
N LEU A 274 14.46 6.30 10.51
CA LEU A 274 15.86 6.01 10.88
C LEU A 274 16.13 6.16 12.37
N LYS A 275 15.33 6.92 13.11
CA LYS A 275 15.38 6.95 14.59
C LYS A 275 14.96 5.61 15.22
N GLY A 276 14.37 4.71 14.41
CA GLY A 276 13.94 3.38 14.84
C GLY A 276 12.62 3.35 15.61
N PRO A 277 12.31 2.20 16.21
CA PRO A 277 11.08 1.97 16.98
C PRO A 277 10.85 2.99 18.10
N LEU A 278 9.60 3.13 18.53
CA LEU A 278 9.29 3.84 19.78
C LEU A 278 9.85 3.04 20.99
N PRO A 279 10.20 3.71 22.10
CA PRO A 279 10.42 3.01 23.36
C PRO A 279 9.23 2.12 23.73
N THR A 280 9.50 0.91 24.23
CA THR A 280 8.46 -0.09 24.54
C THR A 280 7.39 0.46 25.49
N SER A 281 7.78 1.25 26.48
CA SER A 281 6.84 1.89 27.41
C SER A 281 5.88 2.84 26.70
N LEU A 282 6.41 3.68 25.80
CA LEU A 282 5.63 4.64 25.04
C LEU A 282 4.69 3.95 24.04
N TYR A 283 5.18 2.92 23.37
CA TYR A 283 4.35 2.09 22.45
C TYR A 283 3.18 1.43 23.18
N ASN A 284 3.44 0.82 24.34
CA ASN A 284 2.41 0.16 25.14
C ASN A 284 1.39 1.16 25.72
N GLU A 285 1.85 2.30 26.20
CA GLU A 285 0.96 3.35 26.71
C GLU A 285 0.05 3.88 25.59
N ALA A 286 0.59 4.13 24.41
CA ALA A 286 -0.21 4.53 23.24
C ALA A 286 -1.32 3.51 22.92
N LYS A 287 -0.99 2.21 22.92
CA LYS A 287 -1.97 1.14 22.70
C LYS A 287 -3.05 1.13 23.78
N GLN A 288 -2.69 1.29 25.05
CA GLN A 288 -3.64 1.32 26.16
C GLN A 288 -4.59 2.50 26.08
N ARG A 289 -4.08 3.71 25.86
CA ARG A 289 -4.90 4.93 25.72
C ARG A 289 -5.88 4.82 24.56
N LEU A 290 -5.42 4.37 23.38
CA LEU A 290 -6.25 4.20 22.22
C LEU A 290 -7.30 3.10 22.41
N ALA A 291 -7.00 2.01 23.09
CA ALA A 291 -7.96 0.96 23.42
C ALA A 291 -9.04 1.47 24.37
N ALA A 292 -8.66 2.18 25.45
CA ALA A 292 -9.59 2.78 26.39
C ALA A 292 -10.52 3.80 25.71
N ALA A 293 -9.97 4.65 24.83
CA ALA A 293 -10.75 5.66 24.10
C ALA A 293 -11.75 5.06 23.08
N ARG A 294 -11.52 3.84 22.58
CA ARG A 294 -12.48 3.12 21.70
C ARG A 294 -13.65 2.53 22.49
N SER A 295 -13.39 2.10 23.73
CA SER A 295 -14.40 1.44 24.58
C SER A 295 -15.30 2.43 25.32
N ALA A 296 -14.89 3.66 25.46
CA ALA A 296 -15.66 4.77 26.05
C ALA A 296 -16.53 5.47 24.99
#